data_6baf974ca5b644a400e3e1d5c9fb7b66
#
_entry.id   6baf974ca5b644a400e3e1d5c9fb7b66
#
_cell.length_a   1.000
_cell.length_b   1.000
_cell.length_c   1.000
_cell.angle_alpha   90.00
_cell.angle_beta   90.00
_cell.angle_gamma   90.00
#
_symmetry.space_group_name_H-M   'P 1'
#
loop_
_entity.id
_entity.type
_entity.pdbx_description
1 polymer ?
#
loop_
_entity_poly.entity_id
_entity_poly.type
_entity_poly.pdbx_seq_one_letter_code
_entity_poly.pdbx_strand_id
1 'polypeptide(L)'
;ALDRVASLPVAMVHPAHGRPFQGLRERVEQIRDHHRQRKGLALAAVCGKARTADEVSRAIFGDALPPFDRYLALNESYVHLIELEAEGVIGRQVRDGLCLFSKG
;
A
#
# COMPACT_ATOMS: atom_id res chain seq x y z
N ALA A 1 10.53 -7.55 -1.72
CA ALA A 1 11.27 -6.64 -0.89
C ALA A 1 11.13 -6.95 0.61
N LEU A 2 9.90 -7.11 1.11
CA LEU A 2 9.72 -7.44 2.53
C LEU A 2 10.23 -8.85 2.86
N ASP A 3 10.06 -9.79 1.96
CA ASP A 3 10.59 -11.14 2.12
C ASP A 3 12.11 -11.13 2.18
N ARG A 4 12.73 -10.29 1.36
CA ARG A 4 14.17 -10.15 1.36
C ARG A 4 14.67 -9.60 2.69
N VAL A 5 13.98 -8.61 3.26
CA VAL A 5 14.34 -8.06 4.57
C VAL A 5 14.25 -9.13 5.65
N ALA A 6 13.20 -9.95 5.63
CA ALA A 6 13.02 -11.01 6.61
C ALA A 6 14.09 -12.10 6.52
N SER A 7 14.73 -12.25 5.37
CA SER A 7 15.76 -13.26 5.15
C SER A 7 17.17 -12.76 5.40
N LEU A 8 17.36 -11.51 5.81
CA LEU A 8 18.67 -10.97 6.10
C LEU A 8 19.30 -11.67 7.31
N PRO A 9 20.65 -11.83 7.30
CA PRO A 9 21.33 -12.45 8.45
C PRO A 9 21.11 -11.66 9.75
N VAL A 10 21.06 -12.38 10.86
CA VAL A 10 20.89 -11.77 12.18
C VAL A 10 21.96 -10.71 12.46
N ALA A 11 23.17 -10.91 11.95
CA ALA A 11 24.26 -9.96 12.15
C ALA A 11 23.95 -8.58 11.60
N MET A 12 22.99 -8.46 10.68
CA MET A 12 22.59 -7.18 10.14
C MET A 12 21.52 -6.49 10.99
N VAL A 13 21.01 -7.16 12.00
CA VAL A 13 20.02 -6.62 12.91
C VAL A 13 20.73 -6.27 14.21
N HIS A 14 20.40 -5.12 14.80
CA HIS A 14 21.11 -4.63 15.98
C HIS A 14 20.94 -5.58 17.17
N PRO A 15 22.02 -6.15 17.69
CA PRO A 15 21.91 -7.19 18.72
C PRO A 15 21.61 -6.68 20.12
N ALA A 16 21.59 -5.37 20.33
CA ALA A 16 21.42 -4.78 21.66
C ALA A 16 20.08 -5.08 22.31
N HIS A 17 19.12 -5.57 21.54
CA HIS A 17 17.76 -5.81 22.03
C HIS A 17 17.40 -7.28 22.21
N GLY A 18 18.38 -8.13 22.42
CA GLY A 18 18.17 -9.50 22.81
C GLY A 18 17.69 -10.46 21.74
N ARG A 19 16.56 -10.20 21.09
CA ARG A 19 16.00 -11.07 20.06
C ARG A 19 15.75 -10.32 18.75
N PRO A 20 16.80 -9.72 18.16
CA PRO A 20 16.62 -8.85 17.02
C PRO A 20 16.06 -9.56 15.78
N PHE A 21 16.46 -10.81 15.55
CA PHE A 21 16.00 -11.57 14.38
C PHE A 21 14.50 -11.85 14.48
N GLN A 22 14.04 -12.25 15.64
CA GLN A 22 12.62 -12.53 15.85
C GLN A 22 11.78 -11.25 15.75
N GLY A 23 12.28 -10.15 16.33
CA GLY A 23 11.60 -8.86 16.23
C GLY A 23 11.52 -8.36 14.79
N LEU A 24 12.58 -8.57 14.00
CA LEU A 24 12.58 -8.20 12.60
C LEU A 24 11.51 -8.98 11.84
N ARG A 25 11.41 -10.27 12.05
CA ARG A 25 10.43 -11.12 11.38
C ARG A 25 9.01 -10.68 11.71
N GLU A 26 8.74 -10.44 13.00
CA GLU A 26 7.43 -9.97 13.43
C GLU A 26 7.07 -8.62 12.77
N ARG A 27 8.05 -7.72 12.69
CA ARG A 27 7.83 -6.41 12.08
C ARG A 27 7.50 -6.53 10.59
N VAL A 28 8.21 -7.40 9.88
CA VAL A 28 7.94 -7.63 8.46
C VAL A 28 6.54 -8.20 8.25
N GLU A 29 6.12 -9.14 9.09
CA GLU A 29 4.79 -9.70 9.00
C GLU A 29 3.71 -8.67 9.26
N GLN A 30 3.90 -7.77 10.22
CA GLN A 30 2.98 -6.68 10.48
C GLN A 30 2.85 -5.74 9.28
N ILE A 31 3.97 -5.41 8.65
CA ILE A 31 3.98 -4.55 7.47
C ILE A 31 3.22 -5.22 6.33
N ARG A 32 3.43 -6.51 6.11
CA ARG A 32 2.70 -7.25 5.07
C ARG A 32 1.20 -7.27 5.32
N ASP A 33 0.80 -7.46 6.58
CA ASP A 33 -0.62 -7.47 6.92
C ASP A 33 -1.25 -6.11 6.67
N HIS A 34 -0.55 -5.03 7.02
CA HIS A 34 -1.01 -3.68 6.73
C HIS A 34 -1.14 -3.43 5.23
N HIS A 35 -0.16 -3.91 4.44
CA HIS A 35 -0.20 -3.78 2.99
C HIS A 35 -1.39 -4.51 2.39
N ARG A 36 -1.64 -5.75 2.83
CA ARG A 36 -2.78 -6.51 2.34
C ARG A 36 -4.10 -5.83 2.68
N GLN A 37 -4.21 -5.32 3.90
CA GLN A 37 -5.39 -4.62 4.35
C GLN A 37 -5.66 -3.38 3.51
N ARG A 38 -4.63 -2.55 3.29
CA ARG A 38 -4.76 -1.32 2.53
C ARG A 38 -5.01 -1.59 1.05
N LYS A 39 -4.38 -2.62 0.50
CA LYS A 39 -4.63 -3.03 -0.86
C LYS A 39 -6.08 -3.47 -1.04
N GLY A 40 -6.64 -4.19 -0.05
CA GLY A 40 -8.04 -4.55 -0.04
C GLY A 40 -8.96 -3.34 0.04
N LEU A 41 -8.58 -2.33 0.82
CA LEU A 41 -9.34 -1.08 0.90
C LEU A 41 -9.29 -0.31 -0.41
N ALA A 42 -8.14 -0.31 -1.10
CA ALA A 42 -8.02 0.31 -2.41
C ALA A 42 -8.94 -0.37 -3.42
N LEU A 43 -8.97 -1.69 -3.42
CA LEU A 43 -9.87 -2.44 -4.28
C LEU A 43 -11.33 -2.10 -4.00
N ALA A 44 -11.72 -2.08 -2.73
CA ALA A 44 -13.08 -1.74 -2.33
C ALA A 44 -13.46 -0.33 -2.78
N ALA A 45 -12.52 0.61 -2.73
CA ALA A 45 -12.77 2.00 -3.10
C ALA A 45 -13.11 2.16 -4.59
N VAL A 46 -12.61 1.27 -5.44
CA VAL A 46 -12.87 1.34 -6.89
C VAL A 46 -13.92 0.35 -7.36
N CYS A 47 -14.49 -0.45 -6.45
CA CYS A 47 -15.61 -1.31 -6.79
C CYS A 47 -16.87 -0.47 -6.93
N GLY A 48 -17.53 -0.57 -8.07
CA GLY A 48 -18.79 0.14 -8.30
C GLY A 48 -18.65 1.59 -8.73
N LYS A 49 -17.45 2.19 -8.62
CA LYS A 49 -17.24 3.56 -9.08
C LYS A 49 -15.77 3.76 -9.43
N ALA A 50 -15.53 4.30 -10.63
CA ALA A 50 -14.19 4.68 -11.06
C ALA A 50 -13.71 5.86 -10.22
N ARG A 51 -12.46 5.79 -9.73
CA ARG A 51 -11.89 6.83 -8.88
C ARG A 51 -10.43 7.09 -9.25
N THR A 52 -10.00 8.33 -9.02
CA THR A 52 -8.59 8.68 -9.13
C THR A 52 -7.81 8.12 -7.93
N ALA A 53 -6.48 8.05 -8.05
CA ALA A 53 -5.65 7.63 -6.93
C ALA A 53 -5.82 8.56 -5.72
N ASP A 54 -6.01 9.86 -5.96
CA ASP A 54 -6.25 10.81 -4.87
C ASP A 54 -7.55 10.49 -4.14
N GLU A 55 -8.62 10.22 -4.87
CA GLU A 55 -9.90 9.85 -4.25
C GLU A 55 -9.78 8.57 -3.44
N VAL A 56 -9.05 7.58 -3.95
CA VAL A 56 -8.80 6.33 -3.22
C VAL A 56 -8.01 6.62 -1.95
N SER A 57 -6.98 7.44 -2.05
CA SER A 57 -6.15 7.82 -0.90
C SER A 57 -7.02 8.46 0.19
N ARG A 58 -7.90 9.38 -0.18
CA ARG A 58 -8.79 10.04 0.77
C ARG A 58 -9.79 9.07 1.40
N ALA A 59 -10.26 8.10 0.64
CA ALA A 59 -11.15 7.08 1.17
C ALA A 59 -10.47 6.20 2.21
N ILE A 60 -9.18 5.91 2.02
CA ILE A 60 -8.44 5.04 2.93
C ILE A 60 -7.90 5.80 4.15
N PHE A 61 -7.33 6.98 3.93
CA PHE A 61 -6.59 7.71 4.97
C PHE A 61 -7.30 8.96 5.48
N GLY A 62 -8.42 9.35 4.88
CA GLY A 62 -9.15 10.55 5.27
C GLY A 62 -8.60 11.80 4.61
N ASP A 63 -9.28 12.92 4.87
CA ASP A 63 -8.96 14.21 4.23
C ASP A 63 -8.10 15.13 5.08
N ALA A 64 -7.87 14.79 6.33
CA ALA A 64 -7.27 15.69 7.31
C ALA A 64 -5.77 15.50 7.52
N LEU A 65 -5.08 14.86 6.57
CA LEU A 65 -3.66 14.62 6.71
C LEU A 65 -2.84 15.88 6.43
N PRO A 66 -1.74 16.08 7.17
CA PRO A 66 -0.77 17.12 6.81
C PRO A 66 -0.22 16.89 5.40
N PRO A 67 0.32 17.95 4.73
CA PRO A 67 0.75 17.83 3.34
C PRO A 67 1.72 16.70 3.05
N PHE A 68 2.71 16.48 3.92
CA PHE A 68 3.69 15.42 3.70
C PHE A 68 3.04 14.04 3.82
N ASP A 69 2.21 13.85 4.84
CA ASP A 69 1.50 12.59 5.05
C ASP A 69 0.51 12.31 3.92
N ARG A 70 -0.11 13.36 3.39
CA ARG A 70 -0.98 13.24 2.22
C ARG A 70 -0.20 12.75 1.01
N TYR A 71 0.99 13.27 0.82
CA TYR A 71 1.85 12.84 -0.28
C TYR A 71 2.20 11.36 -0.15
N LEU A 72 2.58 10.91 1.04
CA LEU A 72 2.88 9.50 1.28
C LEU A 72 1.67 8.61 1.09
N ALA A 73 0.51 9.04 1.58
CA ALA A 73 -0.74 8.30 1.44
C ALA A 73 -1.13 8.15 -0.03
N LEU A 74 -0.97 9.21 -0.82
CA LEU A 74 -1.27 9.17 -2.25
C LEU A 74 -0.36 8.17 -2.96
N ASN A 75 0.95 8.23 -2.68
CA ASN A 75 1.90 7.32 -3.30
C ASN A 75 1.60 5.86 -2.94
N GLU A 76 1.30 5.58 -1.68
CA GLU A 76 0.97 4.22 -1.26
C GLU A 76 -0.30 3.72 -1.96
N SER A 77 -1.33 4.56 -2.03
CA SER A 77 -2.58 4.20 -2.70
C SER A 77 -2.34 3.91 -4.18
N TYR A 78 -1.53 4.74 -4.83
CA TYR A 78 -1.19 4.55 -6.23
C TYR A 78 -0.47 3.23 -6.45
N VAL A 79 0.49 2.88 -5.59
CA VAL A 79 1.21 1.61 -5.68
C VAL A 79 0.24 0.43 -5.59
N HIS A 80 -0.70 0.47 -4.65
CA HIS A 80 -1.68 -0.61 -4.52
C HIS A 80 -2.57 -0.73 -5.75
N LEU A 81 -2.97 0.41 -6.34
CA LEU A 81 -3.77 0.39 -7.56
C LEU A 81 -2.99 -0.17 -8.74
N ILE A 82 -1.71 0.19 -8.87
CA ILE A 82 -0.85 -0.37 -9.91
C ILE A 82 -0.67 -1.87 -9.74
N GLU A 83 -0.50 -2.34 -8.50
CA GLU A 83 -0.41 -3.77 -8.23
C GLU A 83 -1.68 -4.51 -8.63
N LEU A 84 -2.83 -3.96 -8.27
CA LEU A 84 -4.13 -4.57 -8.62
C LEU A 84 -4.35 -4.58 -10.12
N GLU A 85 -3.92 -3.54 -10.81
CA GLU A 85 -4.00 -3.48 -12.26
C GLU A 85 -3.11 -4.54 -12.91
N ALA A 86 -1.88 -4.68 -12.41
CA ALA A 86 -0.94 -5.67 -12.93
C ALA A 86 -1.45 -7.09 -12.71
N GLU A 87 -2.20 -7.32 -11.64
CA GLU A 87 -2.81 -8.61 -11.35
C GLU A 87 -4.08 -8.87 -12.17
N GLY A 88 -4.52 -7.90 -12.94
CA GLY A 88 -5.73 -8.03 -13.74
C GLY A 88 -7.04 -7.88 -12.97
N VAL A 89 -6.97 -7.42 -11.72
CA VAL A 89 -8.15 -7.28 -10.86
C VAL A 89 -8.92 -6.01 -11.19
N ILE A 90 -8.23 -4.93 -11.52
CA ILE A 90 -8.85 -3.66 -11.88
C ILE A 90 -8.27 -3.16 -13.19
N GLY A 91 -8.95 -2.18 -13.79
CA GLY A 91 -8.46 -1.51 -14.99
C GLY A 91 -8.34 -0.01 -14.76
N ARG A 92 -7.76 0.66 -15.73
CA ARG A 92 -7.67 2.12 -15.70
C ARG A 92 -8.21 2.71 -17.01
N GLN A 93 -8.70 3.93 -16.91
CA GLN A 93 -9.09 4.71 -18.07
C GLN A 93 -8.70 6.15 -17.84
N VAL A 94 -8.47 6.88 -18.92
CA VAL A 94 -8.22 8.31 -18.85
C VAL A 94 -9.47 9.03 -19.35
N ARG A 95 -9.98 9.93 -18.53
CA ARG A 95 -11.18 10.70 -18.86
C ARG A 95 -10.96 12.14 -18.42
N ASP A 96 -11.10 13.08 -19.36
CA ASP A 96 -10.89 14.51 -19.09
C ASP A 96 -9.53 14.80 -18.46
N GLY A 97 -8.50 14.08 -18.90
CA GLY A 97 -7.15 14.24 -18.37
C GLY A 97 -6.90 13.57 -17.04
N LEU A 98 -7.89 12.90 -16.47
CA LEU A 98 -7.75 12.20 -15.19
C LEU A 98 -7.60 10.70 -15.39
N CYS A 99 -6.72 10.10 -14.64
CA CYS A 99 -6.54 8.64 -14.62
C CYS A 99 -7.48 8.05 -13.56
N LEU A 100 -8.44 7.23 -14.02
CA LEU A 100 -9.42 6.62 -13.15
C LEU A 100 -9.20 5.11 -13.10
N PHE A 101 -9.29 4.55 -11.91
CA PHE A 101 -9.21 3.11 -11.69
C PHE A 101 -10.58 2.56 -11.33
N SER A 102 -10.91 1.38 -11.84
CA SER A 102 -12.19 0.76 -11.53
C SER A 102 -12.11 -0.75 -11.68
N LYS A 103 -12.95 -1.44 -10.92
CA LYS A 103 -13.11 -2.89 -11.07
C LYS A 103 -14.29 -3.15 -11.98
N GLY A 104 -14.03 -3.85 -13.04
CA GLY A 104 -15.06 -4.24 -13.97
C GLY A 104 -15.41 -3.25 -14.98
#